data_5b18cd68a7c47aa35f893a29f22f1022
#
_entry.id   5b18cd68a7c47aa35f893a29f22f1022
#
_cell.length_a   1.000
_cell.length_b   1.000
_cell.length_c   1.000
_cell.angle_alpha   90.00
_cell.angle_beta   90.00
_cell.angle_gamma   90.00
#
_symmetry.space_group_name_H-M   'P 1'
#
loop_
_entity.id
_entity.type
_entity.pdbx_description
1 polymer ?
#
loop_
_entity_poly.entity_id
_entity_poly.type
_entity_poly.pdbx_seq_one_letter_code
_entity_poly.pdbx_strand_id
1 'polypeptide(L)'
;RTHTPSDQYYVSHVTEKGWITVYEGKPSTDWDRKKESDIDCPVIAHETGQRCMYPNFAEMEKYTGVVSPRNFEVFRERLARNGMLHQADDFFRATGAHTVLQYKEVNESLLRTANSGGFQLLGLADFPGQGSAFVGILDAFWESKGLVSPEKYRESCAPTVLLARMPKRTYMNNETFTAKLEIYHYGEHPLKRGKLNWELKDGKGNTVKKGNISTPAIPCATVDSLGKVNISLNKVSHAEKLTLHTT
;
A
#
# COMPACT_ATOMS: atom_id res chain seq x y z
N ARG A 1 4.26 -18.09 10.12
CA ARG A 1 3.72 -19.42 10.47
C ARG A 1 2.87 -19.93 9.33
N THR A 2 2.94 -21.24 9.06
CA THR A 2 2.10 -21.88 8.05
C THR A 2 0.92 -22.55 8.73
N HIS A 3 -0.25 -22.43 8.12
CA HIS A 3 -1.46 -23.12 8.54
C HIS A 3 -1.63 -24.39 7.71
N THR A 4 -2.50 -25.29 8.15
CA THR A 4 -2.78 -26.51 7.42
C THR A 4 -3.30 -26.19 6.02
N PRO A 5 -2.68 -26.72 4.95
CA PRO A 5 -3.16 -26.54 3.60
C PRO A 5 -4.58 -27.10 3.44
N SER A 6 -5.38 -26.46 2.60
CA SER A 6 -6.64 -27.01 2.11
C SER A 6 -6.51 -27.30 0.63
N ASP A 7 -7.41 -28.11 0.09
CA ASP A 7 -7.44 -28.41 -1.34
C ASP A 7 -7.78 -27.18 -2.22
N GLN A 8 -8.25 -26.10 -1.58
CA GLN A 8 -8.68 -24.89 -2.26
C GLN A 8 -7.69 -23.73 -2.13
N TYR A 9 -7.09 -23.54 -0.97
CA TYR A 9 -6.13 -22.45 -0.73
C TYR A 9 -5.23 -22.76 0.47
N TYR A 10 -4.12 -22.03 0.55
CA TYR A 10 -3.17 -22.08 1.64
C TYR A 10 -3.01 -20.70 2.28
N VAL A 11 -3.05 -20.62 3.60
CA VAL A 11 -2.89 -19.39 4.35
C VAL A 11 -1.54 -19.36 5.04
N SER A 12 -0.77 -18.31 4.80
CA SER A 12 0.59 -18.18 5.33
C SER A 12 0.90 -16.73 5.70
N HIS A 13 1.71 -16.56 6.75
CA HIS A 13 2.40 -15.31 6.99
C HIS A 13 3.47 -15.11 5.92
N VAL A 14 3.29 -14.14 5.06
CA VAL A 14 4.26 -13.81 4.03
C VAL A 14 5.29 -12.81 4.55
N THR A 15 6.55 -13.00 4.16
CA THR A 15 7.59 -12.02 4.44
C THR A 15 7.35 -10.77 3.59
N GLU A 16 7.09 -9.65 4.24
CA GLU A 16 6.98 -8.36 3.58
C GLU A 16 8.35 -7.87 3.14
N LYS A 17 8.45 -7.46 1.88
CA LYS A 17 9.66 -6.89 1.26
C LYS A 17 9.31 -5.60 0.53
N GLY A 18 10.33 -4.84 0.20
CA GLY A 18 10.21 -3.56 -0.45
C GLY A 18 10.90 -2.47 0.36
N TRP A 19 11.33 -1.38 -0.27
CA TRP A 19 12.10 -0.34 0.41
C TRP A 19 11.29 0.47 1.43
N ILE A 20 9.95 0.46 1.31
CA ILE A 20 9.06 1.14 2.27
C ILE A 20 8.81 0.26 3.50
N THR A 21 8.76 -1.08 3.32
CA THR A 21 8.37 -2.02 4.36
C THR A 21 9.53 -2.66 5.09
N VAL A 22 10.71 -2.74 4.47
CA VAL A 22 11.93 -3.26 5.07
C VAL A 22 13.09 -2.29 4.89
N TYR A 23 13.94 -2.25 5.89
CA TYR A 23 15.06 -1.31 5.96
C TYR A 23 16.08 -1.47 4.82
N GLU A 24 16.29 -2.70 4.37
CA GLU A 24 17.26 -3.06 3.32
C GLU A 24 16.64 -3.28 1.94
N GLY A 25 15.37 -2.90 1.76
CA GLY A 25 14.65 -3.07 0.51
C GLY A 25 15.21 -2.20 -0.61
N LYS A 26 15.08 -2.66 -1.84
CA LYS A 26 15.41 -1.86 -3.02
C LYS A 26 14.29 -0.83 -3.26
N PRO A 27 14.61 0.39 -3.70
CA PRO A 27 13.64 1.42 -4.03
C PRO A 27 12.93 1.13 -5.37
N SER A 28 12.32 -0.03 -5.47
CA SER A 28 11.71 -0.59 -6.68
C SER A 28 10.37 -1.22 -6.36
N THR A 29 9.44 -1.22 -7.30
CA THR A 29 8.22 -2.03 -7.26
C THR A 29 8.28 -3.20 -8.25
N ASP A 30 9.39 -3.39 -8.96
CA ASP A 30 9.60 -4.51 -9.89
C ASP A 30 10.17 -5.73 -9.15
N TRP A 31 9.35 -6.31 -8.29
CA TRP A 31 9.67 -7.51 -7.53
C TRP A 31 8.41 -8.31 -7.20
N ASP A 32 8.57 -9.62 -7.08
CA ASP A 32 7.53 -10.54 -6.66
C ASP A 32 7.88 -11.11 -5.29
N ARG A 33 6.85 -11.51 -4.54
CA ARG A 33 7.06 -12.28 -3.33
C ARG A 33 7.60 -13.66 -3.68
N LYS A 34 8.40 -14.22 -2.79
CA LYS A 34 8.89 -15.58 -2.97
C LYS A 34 7.72 -16.56 -3.02
N LYS A 35 7.60 -17.31 -4.11
CA LYS A 35 6.64 -18.42 -4.20
C LYS A 35 7.05 -19.49 -3.18
N GLU A 36 6.10 -19.98 -2.42
CA GLU A 36 6.30 -21.19 -1.62
C GLU A 36 6.22 -22.38 -2.59
N SER A 37 7.38 -22.99 -2.87
CA SER A 37 7.60 -23.86 -4.03
C SER A 37 6.78 -25.17 -4.03
N ASP A 38 6.31 -25.59 -2.87
CA ASP A 38 5.73 -26.91 -2.69
C ASP A 38 4.20 -26.89 -2.56
N ILE A 39 3.58 -25.74 -2.84
CA ILE A 39 2.15 -25.53 -2.68
C ILE A 39 1.51 -25.34 -4.06
N ASP A 40 0.63 -26.28 -4.42
CA ASP A 40 -0.10 -26.28 -5.68
C ASP A 40 -1.53 -25.76 -5.52
N CYS A 41 -1.68 -24.67 -4.75
CA CYS A 41 -2.94 -23.94 -4.62
C CYS A 41 -2.66 -22.46 -4.38
N PRO A 42 -3.65 -21.56 -4.53
CA PRO A 42 -3.47 -20.14 -4.25
C PRO A 42 -3.05 -19.89 -2.80
N VAL A 43 -2.06 -19.04 -2.60
CA VAL A 43 -1.57 -18.65 -1.26
C VAL A 43 -2.21 -17.33 -0.86
N ILE A 44 -2.92 -17.32 0.26
CA ILE A 44 -3.48 -16.10 0.86
C ILE A 44 -2.53 -15.59 1.94
N ALA A 45 -2.08 -14.35 1.79
CA ALA A 45 -1.26 -13.69 2.80
C ALA A 45 -2.09 -13.42 4.07
N HIS A 46 -1.56 -13.81 5.21
CA HIS A 46 -2.23 -13.69 6.51
C HIS A 46 -1.60 -12.60 7.36
N GLU A 47 -2.45 -11.84 8.08
CA GLU A 47 -2.05 -10.76 9.00
C GLU A 47 -1.11 -9.72 8.36
N THR A 48 -1.44 -9.29 7.15
CA THR A 48 -0.67 -8.24 6.47
C THR A 48 -0.89 -6.88 7.12
N GLY A 49 0.08 -5.97 6.97
CA GLY A 49 -0.06 -4.59 7.41
C GLY A 49 0.17 -4.34 8.90
N GLN A 50 1.01 -5.13 9.55
CA GLN A 50 1.37 -4.94 10.96
C GLN A 50 2.39 -3.81 11.14
N ARG A 51 2.08 -2.61 10.64
CA ARG A 51 2.92 -1.42 10.72
C ARG A 51 2.28 -0.39 11.64
N CYS A 52 2.88 -0.22 12.83
CA CYS A 52 2.35 0.69 13.83
C CYS A 52 2.66 2.15 13.45
N MET A 53 1.67 3.01 13.64
CA MET A 53 1.86 4.46 13.62
C MET A 53 1.95 5.00 15.04
N TYR A 54 2.35 6.27 15.19
CA TYR A 54 2.32 6.95 16.46
C TYR A 54 0.87 7.22 16.89
N PRO A 55 0.51 7.09 18.19
CA PRO A 55 -0.88 7.26 18.63
C PRO A 55 -1.38 8.71 18.43
N ASN A 56 -2.65 8.83 18.06
CA ASN A 56 -3.36 10.09 18.03
C ASN A 56 -3.97 10.36 19.41
N PHE A 57 -3.41 11.28 20.19
CA PHE A 57 -3.87 11.55 21.56
C PHE A 57 -5.28 12.13 21.63
N ALA A 58 -5.84 12.68 20.54
CA ALA A 58 -7.24 13.12 20.52
C ALA A 58 -8.23 11.95 20.69
N GLU A 59 -7.82 10.72 20.37
CA GLU A 59 -8.67 9.54 20.57
C GLU A 59 -8.92 9.21 22.05
N MET A 60 -8.10 9.72 22.97
CA MET A 60 -8.27 9.46 24.41
C MET A 60 -9.63 9.92 24.93
N GLU A 61 -10.20 10.99 24.38
CA GLU A 61 -11.48 11.54 24.78
C GLU A 61 -12.67 10.63 24.45
N LYS A 62 -12.47 9.67 23.54
CA LYS A 62 -13.48 8.69 23.15
C LYS A 62 -13.65 7.54 24.17
N TYR A 63 -12.70 7.38 25.07
CA TYR A 63 -12.71 6.34 26.09
C TYR A 63 -13.55 6.76 27.30
N THR A 64 -14.87 6.75 27.14
CA THR A 64 -15.83 7.18 28.17
C THR A 64 -16.39 6.03 29.01
N GLY A 65 -16.00 4.79 28.74
CA GLY A 65 -16.46 3.59 29.43
C GLY A 65 -15.49 3.10 30.51
N VAL A 66 -15.54 1.81 30.80
CA VAL A 66 -14.73 1.15 31.85
C VAL A 66 -13.26 0.95 31.44
N VAL A 67 -12.96 1.01 30.14
CA VAL A 67 -11.60 0.88 29.62
C VAL A 67 -10.95 2.25 29.56
N SER A 68 -9.84 2.42 30.26
CA SER A 68 -9.04 3.66 30.17
C SER A 68 -7.99 3.57 29.04
N PRO A 69 -7.63 4.69 28.42
CA PRO A 69 -6.63 4.74 27.35
C PRO A 69 -5.19 4.73 27.91
N ARG A 70 -4.88 3.79 28.79
CA ARG A 70 -3.59 3.75 29.52
C ARG A 70 -2.38 3.69 28.59
N ASN A 71 -2.48 2.99 27.46
CA ASN A 71 -1.45 2.97 26.45
C ASN A 71 -1.15 4.37 25.89
N PHE A 72 -2.18 5.15 25.53
CA PHE A 72 -2.01 6.54 25.06
C PHE A 72 -1.39 7.42 26.15
N GLU A 73 -1.83 7.29 27.41
CA GLU A 73 -1.27 8.05 28.53
C GLU A 73 0.23 7.80 28.67
N VAL A 74 0.68 6.52 28.58
CA VAL A 74 2.09 6.16 28.68
C VAL A 74 2.90 6.78 27.54
N PHE A 75 2.39 6.76 26.31
CA PHE A 75 3.06 7.40 25.16
C PHE A 75 3.14 8.91 25.37
N ARG A 76 2.06 9.56 25.81
CA ARG A 76 2.01 11.00 26.09
C ARG A 76 2.96 11.42 27.19
N GLU A 77 3.01 10.67 28.32
CA GLU A 77 3.93 10.90 29.43
C GLU A 77 5.40 10.79 29.00
N ARG A 78 5.73 9.78 28.17
CA ARG A 78 7.09 9.59 27.63
C ARG A 78 7.48 10.73 26.70
N LEU A 79 6.58 11.16 25.84
CA LEU A 79 6.82 12.25 24.92
C LEU A 79 7.02 13.58 25.67
N ALA A 80 6.21 13.84 26.69
CA ALA A 80 6.34 15.01 27.55
C ALA A 80 7.68 15.04 28.30
N ARG A 81 8.13 13.90 28.86
CA ARG A 81 9.45 13.79 29.51
C ARG A 81 10.62 14.09 28.58
N ASN A 82 10.46 13.82 27.29
CA ASN A 82 11.48 14.14 26.28
C ASN A 82 11.33 15.56 25.72
N GLY A 83 10.42 16.39 26.24
CA GLY A 83 10.19 17.76 25.78
C GLY A 83 9.54 17.89 24.40
N MET A 84 8.97 16.78 23.86
CA MET A 84 8.52 16.69 22.48
C MET A 84 6.99 16.65 22.34
N LEU A 85 6.23 16.88 23.41
CA LEU A 85 4.77 16.76 23.39
C LEU A 85 4.12 17.66 22.32
N HIS A 86 4.70 18.81 22.03
CA HIS A 86 4.23 19.74 21.00
C HIS A 86 4.33 19.20 19.56
N GLN A 87 5.07 18.10 19.35
CA GLN A 87 5.24 17.44 18.05
C GLN A 87 4.36 16.18 17.91
N ALA A 88 3.46 15.90 18.85
CA ALA A 88 2.68 14.68 18.88
C ALA A 88 1.87 14.47 17.59
N ASP A 89 1.20 15.52 17.12
CA ASP A 89 0.40 15.48 15.89
C ASP A 89 1.28 15.28 14.64
N ASP A 90 2.46 15.88 14.59
CA ASP A 90 3.41 15.68 13.51
C ASP A 90 3.88 14.23 13.44
N PHE A 91 4.18 13.60 14.59
CA PHE A 91 4.54 12.18 14.64
C PHE A 91 3.40 11.29 14.20
N PHE A 92 2.18 11.55 14.66
CA PHE A 92 1.01 10.81 14.21
C PHE A 92 0.82 10.93 12.70
N ARG A 93 0.80 12.15 12.16
CA ARG A 93 0.58 12.38 10.72
C ARG A 93 1.68 11.78 9.85
N ALA A 94 2.95 11.97 10.24
CA ALA A 94 4.08 11.45 9.47
C ALA A 94 4.11 9.91 9.46
N THR A 95 3.96 9.27 10.62
CA THR A 95 3.97 7.81 10.72
C THR A 95 2.71 7.20 10.11
N GLY A 96 1.55 7.85 10.27
CA GLY A 96 0.31 7.43 9.64
C GLY A 96 0.36 7.48 8.12
N ALA A 97 0.87 8.56 7.54
CA ALA A 97 1.09 8.67 6.10
C ALA A 97 2.05 7.59 5.59
N HIS A 98 3.11 7.30 6.35
CA HIS A 98 4.05 6.22 6.03
C HIS A 98 3.37 4.85 6.07
N THR A 99 2.55 4.57 7.09
CA THR A 99 1.77 3.33 7.21
C THR A 99 0.83 3.14 6.02
N VAL A 100 0.15 4.18 5.57
CA VAL A 100 -0.71 4.12 4.36
C VAL A 100 0.09 3.74 3.11
N LEU A 101 1.30 4.29 2.93
CA LEU A 101 2.19 3.91 1.83
C LEU A 101 2.65 2.45 1.93
N GLN A 102 2.92 1.98 3.14
CA GLN A 102 3.30 0.58 3.38
C GLN A 102 2.14 -0.38 3.05
N TYR A 103 0.90 -0.05 3.45
CA TYR A 103 -0.29 -0.82 3.06
C TYR A 103 -0.42 -0.92 1.54
N LYS A 104 -0.30 0.21 0.84
CA LYS A 104 -0.35 0.23 -0.63
C LYS A 104 0.72 -0.68 -1.24
N GLU A 105 1.96 -0.58 -0.80
CA GLU A 105 3.06 -1.39 -1.33
C GLU A 105 2.86 -2.89 -1.06
N VAL A 106 2.45 -3.24 0.16
CA VAL A 106 2.18 -4.64 0.54
C VAL A 106 1.04 -5.21 -0.29
N ASN A 107 -0.08 -4.51 -0.37
CA ASN A 107 -1.25 -4.95 -1.16
C ASN A 107 -0.86 -5.15 -2.63
N GLU A 108 -0.27 -4.13 -3.27
CA GLU A 108 0.13 -4.21 -4.67
C GLU A 108 1.15 -5.33 -4.92
N SER A 109 2.08 -5.56 -3.99
CA SER A 109 3.07 -6.65 -4.12
C SER A 109 2.41 -8.02 -4.14
N LEU A 110 1.36 -8.21 -3.35
CA LEU A 110 0.58 -9.44 -3.32
C LEU A 110 -0.24 -9.59 -4.60
N LEU A 111 -0.91 -8.53 -5.04
CA LEU A 111 -1.73 -8.55 -6.24
C LEU A 111 -0.94 -8.85 -7.52
N ARG A 112 0.34 -8.41 -7.62
CA ARG A 112 1.19 -8.69 -8.80
C ARG A 112 1.96 -10.02 -8.74
N THR A 113 1.97 -10.69 -7.58
CA THR A 113 2.70 -11.94 -7.41
C THR A 113 1.88 -13.11 -7.98
N ALA A 114 2.46 -13.86 -8.89
CA ALA A 114 1.85 -15.07 -9.43
C ALA A 114 1.50 -16.08 -8.32
N ASN A 115 0.34 -16.72 -8.45
CA ASN A 115 -0.20 -17.67 -7.48
C ASN A 115 -0.58 -17.07 -6.11
N SER A 116 -0.66 -15.73 -6.00
CA SER A 116 -1.26 -15.09 -4.84
C SER A 116 -2.77 -15.14 -4.92
N GLY A 117 -3.42 -15.71 -3.90
CA GLY A 117 -4.89 -15.79 -3.78
C GLY A 117 -5.49 -14.53 -3.13
N GLY A 118 -4.65 -13.57 -2.74
CA GLY A 118 -5.07 -12.36 -2.06
C GLY A 118 -4.41 -12.16 -0.70
N PHE A 119 -5.05 -11.36 0.15
CA PHE A 119 -4.51 -11.02 1.47
C PHE A 119 -5.61 -10.81 2.51
N GLN A 120 -5.24 -10.99 3.76
CA GLN A 120 -6.03 -10.66 4.94
C GLN A 120 -5.25 -9.64 5.77
N LEU A 121 -5.84 -8.49 6.04
CA LEU A 121 -5.23 -7.51 6.94
C LEU A 121 -5.26 -8.05 8.38
N LEU A 122 -4.26 -7.70 9.20
CA LEU A 122 -4.32 -7.94 10.64
C LEU A 122 -5.54 -7.23 11.25
N GLY A 123 -5.71 -5.96 10.92
CA GLY A 123 -6.88 -5.18 11.35
C GLY A 123 -7.05 -3.91 10.53
N LEU A 124 -8.30 -3.63 10.14
CA LEU A 124 -8.67 -2.35 9.54
C LEU A 124 -8.74 -1.25 10.61
N ALA A 125 -9.12 -1.62 11.84
CA ALA A 125 -9.15 -0.77 13.02
C ALA A 125 -8.04 -1.16 14.00
N ASP A 126 -7.66 -0.24 14.88
CA ASP A 126 -6.75 -0.52 15.98
C ASP A 126 -7.31 -1.59 16.91
N PHE A 127 -6.42 -2.39 17.46
CA PHE A 127 -6.78 -3.44 18.41
C PHE A 127 -6.40 -3.03 19.84
N PRO A 128 -7.38 -2.64 20.69
CA PRO A 128 -7.11 -2.17 22.06
C PRO A 128 -6.49 -3.25 22.96
N GLY A 129 -6.65 -4.53 22.62
CA GLY A 129 -6.06 -5.64 23.37
C GLY A 129 -4.54 -5.73 23.30
N GLN A 130 -3.90 -5.01 22.36
CA GLN A 130 -2.45 -4.84 22.26
C GLN A 130 -2.13 -3.36 22.31
N GLY A 131 -1.63 -2.89 23.45
CA GLY A 131 -1.49 -1.48 23.74
C GLY A 131 -0.62 -0.63 22.78
N SER A 132 0.17 -1.26 21.93
CA SER A 132 0.99 -0.60 20.90
C SER A 132 0.57 -0.95 19.46
N ALA A 133 -0.53 -1.67 19.27
CA ALA A 133 -1.00 -2.11 17.94
C ALA A 133 -1.83 -1.03 17.23
N PHE A 134 -1.24 0.16 17.05
CA PHE A 134 -1.84 1.25 16.27
C PHE A 134 -1.63 1.01 14.77
N VAL A 135 -2.16 -0.09 14.27
CA VAL A 135 -1.96 -0.54 12.87
C VAL A 135 -3.15 -0.18 11.98
N GLY A 136 -4.29 0.15 12.56
CA GLY A 136 -5.53 0.43 11.85
C GLY A 136 -5.50 1.76 11.10
N ILE A 137 -6.16 1.80 9.95
CA ILE A 137 -6.53 3.04 9.26
C ILE A 137 -7.70 3.73 9.97
N LEU A 138 -8.51 2.90 10.64
CA LEU A 138 -9.54 3.32 11.58
C LEU A 138 -9.00 3.21 13.01
N ASP A 139 -9.54 4.02 13.91
CA ASP A 139 -9.26 3.90 15.33
C ASP A 139 -10.00 2.72 15.98
N ALA A 140 -9.82 2.52 17.28
CA ALA A 140 -10.45 1.44 18.02
C ALA A 140 -11.98 1.52 18.08
N PHE A 141 -12.57 2.65 17.70
CA PHE A 141 -14.02 2.91 17.62
C PHE A 141 -14.56 2.81 16.20
N TRP A 142 -13.74 2.34 15.25
CA TRP A 142 -14.06 2.23 13.83
C TRP A 142 -14.29 3.57 13.12
N GLU A 143 -13.75 4.65 13.67
CA GLU A 143 -13.79 5.96 13.05
C GLU A 143 -12.50 6.23 12.26
N SER A 144 -12.62 7.01 11.20
CA SER A 144 -11.47 7.35 10.35
C SER A 144 -10.46 8.19 11.12
N LYS A 145 -9.18 7.81 11.04
CA LYS A 145 -8.06 8.63 11.53
C LYS A 145 -7.71 9.81 10.60
N GLY A 146 -8.43 9.98 9.49
CA GLY A 146 -8.18 11.06 8.52
C GLY A 146 -6.88 10.94 7.72
N LEU A 147 -6.28 9.75 7.66
CA LEU A 147 -4.98 9.51 7.01
C LEU A 147 -5.11 9.24 5.51
N VAL A 148 -6.20 8.64 5.09
CA VAL A 148 -6.48 8.26 3.71
C VAL A 148 -7.99 8.21 3.47
N SER A 149 -8.45 8.64 2.28
CA SER A 149 -9.86 8.46 1.93
C SER A 149 -10.16 7.02 1.49
N PRO A 150 -11.42 6.55 1.61
CA PRO A 150 -11.82 5.23 1.13
C PRO A 150 -11.49 5.00 -0.35
N GLU A 151 -11.69 6.01 -1.20
CA GLU A 151 -11.41 5.94 -2.64
C GLU A 151 -9.92 5.72 -2.89
N LYS A 152 -9.06 6.46 -2.16
CA LYS A 152 -7.62 6.35 -2.29
C LYS A 152 -7.09 5.00 -1.77
N TYR A 153 -7.67 4.47 -0.70
CA TYR A 153 -7.32 3.15 -0.19
C TYR A 153 -7.72 2.04 -1.19
N ARG A 154 -8.88 2.18 -1.81
CA ARG A 154 -9.38 1.23 -2.83
C ARG A 154 -8.49 1.14 -4.07
N GLU A 155 -7.64 2.11 -4.36
CA GLU A 155 -6.69 2.01 -5.49
C GLU A 155 -5.76 0.79 -5.38
N SER A 156 -5.52 0.27 -4.17
CA SER A 156 -4.68 -0.93 -3.94
C SER A 156 -5.44 -2.10 -3.31
N CYS A 157 -6.76 -1.98 -3.14
CA CYS A 157 -7.59 -2.95 -2.43
C CYS A 157 -8.98 -3.06 -3.07
N ALA A 158 -9.01 -3.37 -4.38
CA ALA A 158 -10.23 -3.49 -5.16
C ALA A 158 -10.19 -4.77 -6.01
N PRO A 159 -11.34 -5.26 -6.52
CA PRO A 159 -11.37 -6.41 -7.44
C PRO A 159 -10.61 -6.17 -8.75
N THR A 160 -10.41 -4.90 -9.13
CA THR A 160 -9.59 -4.53 -10.29
C THR A 160 -8.60 -3.45 -9.86
N VAL A 161 -7.31 -3.71 -10.02
CA VAL A 161 -6.23 -2.81 -9.63
C VAL A 161 -5.22 -2.69 -10.78
N LEU A 162 -4.89 -1.45 -11.14
CA LEU A 162 -3.79 -1.16 -12.06
C LEU A 162 -2.48 -1.13 -11.27
N LEU A 163 -1.48 -1.84 -11.76
CA LEU A 163 -0.20 -2.04 -11.10
C LEU A 163 0.93 -1.48 -11.95
N ALA A 164 1.96 -0.94 -11.31
CA ALA A 164 3.15 -0.42 -11.99
C ALA A 164 4.41 -1.05 -11.42
N ARG A 165 5.18 -1.76 -12.26
CA ARG A 165 6.53 -2.21 -11.93
C ARG A 165 7.54 -1.17 -12.35
N MET A 166 8.16 -0.55 -11.37
CA MET A 166 9.19 0.48 -11.57
C MET A 166 10.53 -0.04 -11.04
N PRO A 167 11.60 -0.02 -11.84
CA PRO A 167 12.91 -0.49 -11.40
C PRO A 167 13.52 0.37 -10.30
N LYS A 168 13.14 1.64 -10.22
CA LYS A 168 13.53 2.58 -9.17
C LYS A 168 12.50 3.70 -9.01
N ARG A 169 12.59 4.44 -7.92
CA ARG A 169 11.69 5.57 -7.61
C ARG A 169 12.34 6.93 -7.79
N THR A 170 13.67 6.98 -7.82
CA THR A 170 14.43 8.22 -7.99
C THR A 170 15.18 8.20 -9.32
N TYR A 171 15.06 9.26 -10.07
CA TYR A 171 15.64 9.42 -11.40
C TYR A 171 16.37 10.75 -11.50
N MET A 172 17.42 10.79 -12.30
CA MET A 172 18.04 12.04 -12.76
C MET A 172 17.28 12.55 -14.00
N ASN A 173 17.33 13.84 -14.25
CA ASN A 173 16.62 14.44 -15.40
C ASN A 173 17.18 14.02 -16.79
N ASN A 174 18.40 13.52 -16.85
CA ASN A 174 18.98 12.94 -18.06
C ASN A 174 18.61 11.46 -18.29
N GLU A 175 17.80 10.89 -17.42
CA GLU A 175 17.34 9.50 -17.52
C GLU A 175 15.95 9.41 -18.15
N THR A 176 15.58 8.17 -18.45
CA THR A 176 14.23 7.81 -18.89
C THR A 176 13.50 7.10 -17.76
N PHE A 177 12.36 7.66 -17.32
CA PHE A 177 11.43 6.95 -16.45
C PHE A 177 10.83 5.78 -17.19
N THR A 178 10.82 4.61 -16.57
CA THR A 178 10.23 3.39 -17.13
C THR A 178 9.29 2.74 -16.13
N ALA A 179 8.14 2.25 -16.61
CA ALA A 179 7.22 1.43 -15.84
C ALA A 179 6.61 0.34 -16.73
N LYS A 180 6.56 -0.89 -16.26
CA LYS A 180 5.70 -1.94 -16.84
C LYS A 180 4.34 -1.83 -16.16
N LEU A 181 3.28 -1.73 -16.93
CA LEU A 181 1.91 -1.64 -16.42
C LEU A 181 1.24 -2.99 -16.50
N GLU A 182 0.61 -3.37 -15.41
CA GLU A 182 -0.11 -4.62 -15.26
C GLU A 182 -1.52 -4.33 -14.71
N ILE A 183 -2.42 -5.28 -14.89
CA ILE A 183 -3.75 -5.26 -14.31
C ILE A 183 -3.99 -6.53 -13.51
N TYR A 184 -4.36 -6.39 -12.25
CA TYR A 184 -4.99 -7.43 -11.45
C TYR A 184 -6.49 -7.32 -11.64
N HIS A 185 -7.15 -8.41 -12.09
CA HIS A 185 -8.57 -8.39 -12.32
C HIS A 185 -9.26 -9.66 -11.82
N TYR A 186 -9.93 -9.51 -10.68
CA TYR A 186 -10.76 -10.52 -10.03
C TYR A 186 -12.19 -10.00 -9.85
N GLY A 187 -12.63 -9.15 -10.77
CA GLY A 187 -14.02 -8.68 -10.85
C GLY A 187 -14.96 -9.77 -11.36
N GLU A 188 -16.24 -9.50 -11.26
CA GLU A 188 -17.32 -10.44 -11.58
C GLU A 188 -17.40 -10.78 -13.07
N HIS A 189 -17.02 -9.85 -13.94
CA HIS A 189 -17.12 -10.01 -15.39
C HIS A 189 -15.82 -9.62 -16.10
N PRO A 190 -15.47 -10.30 -17.22
CA PRO A 190 -14.31 -9.92 -18.02
C PRO A 190 -14.40 -8.47 -18.50
N LEU A 191 -13.26 -7.77 -18.55
CA LEU A 191 -13.19 -6.45 -19.14
C LEU A 191 -13.12 -6.54 -20.65
N LYS A 192 -13.87 -5.68 -21.34
CA LYS A 192 -13.83 -5.57 -22.80
C LYS A 192 -12.52 -4.92 -23.25
N ARG A 193 -12.19 -5.07 -24.52
CA ARG A 193 -11.12 -4.30 -25.17
C ARG A 193 -11.30 -2.82 -24.91
N GLY A 194 -10.21 -2.13 -24.57
CA GLY A 194 -10.26 -0.75 -24.18
C GLY A 194 -8.93 -0.02 -24.36
N LYS A 195 -8.76 1.02 -23.60
CA LYS A 195 -7.52 1.80 -23.54
C LYS A 195 -7.15 2.05 -22.08
N LEU A 196 -5.91 1.79 -21.74
CA LEU A 196 -5.30 2.27 -20.51
C LEU A 196 -4.72 3.66 -20.79
N ASN A 197 -5.26 4.68 -20.16
CA ASN A 197 -4.68 6.01 -20.21
C ASN A 197 -3.64 6.16 -19.11
N TRP A 198 -2.56 6.85 -19.40
CA TRP A 198 -1.55 7.16 -18.39
C TRP A 198 -1.12 8.62 -18.51
N GLU A 199 -0.80 9.22 -17.38
CA GLU A 199 -0.41 10.60 -17.28
C GLU A 199 0.65 10.76 -16.17
N LEU A 200 1.81 11.34 -16.50
CA LEU A 200 2.82 11.74 -15.53
C LEU A 200 2.59 13.19 -15.15
N LYS A 201 2.34 13.48 -13.89
CA LYS A 201 2.08 14.80 -13.34
C LYS A 201 3.20 15.29 -12.44
N ASP A 202 3.44 16.59 -12.46
CA ASP A 202 4.34 17.27 -11.53
C ASP A 202 3.73 17.46 -10.12
N GLY A 203 4.49 18.02 -9.19
CA GLY A 203 4.03 18.29 -7.82
C GLY A 203 2.91 19.33 -7.72
N LYS A 204 2.65 20.09 -8.81
CA LYS A 204 1.56 21.07 -8.92
C LYS A 204 0.33 20.50 -9.63
N GLY A 205 0.40 19.25 -10.09
CA GLY A 205 -0.67 18.58 -10.83
C GLY A 205 -0.68 18.83 -12.34
N ASN A 206 0.32 19.55 -12.90
CA ASN A 206 0.42 19.75 -14.33
C ASN A 206 0.91 18.49 -15.03
N THR A 207 0.41 18.25 -16.24
CA THR A 207 0.82 17.11 -17.07
C THR A 207 2.19 17.32 -17.66
N VAL A 208 3.17 16.52 -17.26
CA VAL A 208 4.51 16.44 -17.86
C VAL A 208 4.45 15.64 -19.16
N LYS A 209 3.77 14.53 -19.15
CA LYS A 209 3.57 13.65 -20.32
C LYS A 209 2.34 12.79 -20.13
N LYS A 210 1.64 12.46 -21.22
CA LYS A 210 0.51 11.53 -21.24
C LYS A 210 0.49 10.66 -22.48
N GLY A 211 -0.26 9.58 -22.42
CA GLY A 211 -0.47 8.68 -23.54
C GLY A 211 -1.49 7.61 -23.21
N ASN A 212 -1.64 6.67 -24.10
CA ASN A 212 -2.50 5.51 -23.88
C ASN A 212 -1.89 4.24 -24.48
N ILE A 213 -2.39 3.11 -24.00
CA ILE A 213 -2.05 1.77 -24.48
C ILE A 213 -3.37 1.06 -24.80
N SER A 214 -3.50 0.52 -26.00
CA SER A 214 -4.67 -0.33 -26.33
C SER A 214 -4.59 -1.63 -25.55
N THR A 215 -5.67 -1.99 -24.86
CA THR A 215 -5.73 -3.21 -24.05
C THR A 215 -6.58 -4.28 -24.75
N PRO A 216 -6.18 -5.56 -24.69
CA PRO A 216 -7.05 -6.66 -25.09
C PRO A 216 -8.26 -6.75 -24.15
N ALA A 217 -9.16 -7.70 -24.40
CA ALA A 217 -10.11 -8.13 -23.38
C ALA A 217 -9.34 -8.82 -22.24
N ILE A 218 -9.68 -8.49 -20.99
CA ILE A 218 -9.02 -9.03 -19.80
C ILE A 218 -9.97 -10.04 -19.15
N PRO A 219 -9.58 -11.32 -19.06
CA PRO A 219 -10.40 -12.33 -18.38
C PRO A 219 -10.46 -12.08 -16.86
N CYS A 220 -11.42 -12.68 -16.19
CA CYS A 220 -11.44 -12.70 -14.72
C CYS A 220 -10.31 -13.59 -14.18
N ALA A 221 -9.96 -13.41 -12.90
CA ALA A 221 -8.97 -14.18 -12.16
C ALA A 221 -7.58 -14.16 -12.82
N THR A 222 -7.12 -12.99 -13.25
CA THR A 222 -5.84 -12.83 -13.94
C THR A 222 -5.03 -11.65 -13.43
N VAL A 223 -3.71 -11.75 -13.65
CA VAL A 223 -2.76 -10.64 -13.61
C VAL A 223 -2.08 -10.56 -14.97
N ASP A 224 -2.44 -9.56 -15.75
CA ASP A 224 -1.97 -9.43 -17.14
C ASP A 224 -1.10 -8.20 -17.35
N SER A 225 -0.11 -8.34 -18.23
CA SER A 225 0.70 -7.21 -18.68
C SER A 225 -0.06 -6.37 -19.71
N LEU A 226 -0.15 -5.07 -19.45
CA LEU A 226 -0.79 -4.11 -20.35
C LEU A 226 0.22 -3.40 -21.26
N GLY A 227 1.51 -3.41 -20.92
CA GLY A 227 2.55 -2.78 -21.69
C GLY A 227 3.56 -1.97 -20.87
N LYS A 228 4.30 -1.10 -21.55
CA LYS A 228 5.36 -0.29 -20.92
C LYS A 228 5.18 1.19 -21.21
N VAL A 229 5.55 2.00 -20.24
CA VAL A 229 5.66 3.45 -20.36
C VAL A 229 7.13 3.83 -20.28
N ASN A 230 7.60 4.63 -21.23
CA ASN A 230 8.96 5.18 -21.26
C ASN A 230 8.86 6.69 -21.49
N ILE A 231 9.37 7.48 -20.55
CA ILE A 231 9.26 8.93 -20.56
C ILE A 231 10.64 9.55 -20.32
N SER A 232 11.18 10.27 -21.29
CA SER A 232 12.38 11.07 -21.08
C SER A 232 12.10 12.19 -20.10
N LEU A 233 12.94 12.33 -19.08
CA LEU A 233 12.83 13.34 -18.04
C LEU A 233 13.61 14.63 -18.35
N ASN A 234 14.18 14.78 -19.52
CA ASN A 234 15.03 15.92 -19.92
C ASN A 234 14.35 17.29 -19.84
N LYS A 235 13.03 17.34 -19.76
CA LYS A 235 12.24 18.57 -19.58
C LYS A 235 11.97 18.91 -18.10
N VAL A 236 12.33 18.03 -17.16
CA VAL A 236 12.21 18.28 -15.72
C VAL A 236 13.42 19.10 -15.29
N SER A 237 13.22 20.36 -14.96
CA SER A 237 14.30 21.34 -14.73
C SER A 237 14.77 21.43 -13.29
N HIS A 238 14.01 20.89 -12.35
CA HIS A 238 14.31 20.92 -10.91
C HIS A 238 13.88 19.64 -10.21
N ALA A 239 14.42 19.41 -9.02
CA ALA A 239 14.04 18.25 -8.21
C ALA A 239 12.60 18.40 -7.71
N GLU A 240 11.75 17.45 -8.07
CA GLU A 240 10.34 17.44 -7.67
C GLU A 240 9.77 16.02 -7.61
N LYS A 241 8.61 15.89 -6.98
CA LYS A 241 7.84 14.66 -6.97
C LYS A 241 7.00 14.56 -8.24
N LEU A 242 7.20 13.50 -9.00
CA LEU A 242 6.33 13.15 -10.12
C LEU A 242 5.38 12.02 -9.72
N THR A 243 4.15 12.03 -10.24
CA THR A 243 3.15 10.99 -9.98
C THR A 243 2.65 10.42 -11.29
N LEU A 244 2.72 9.10 -11.43
CA LEU A 244 2.11 8.38 -12.56
C LEU A 244 0.65 8.06 -12.21
N HIS A 245 -0.28 8.60 -12.98
CA HIS A 245 -1.70 8.28 -12.93
C HIS A 245 -2.05 7.34 -14.06
N THR A 246 -2.89 6.34 -13.78
CA THR A 246 -3.40 5.36 -14.77
C THR A 246 -4.91 5.19 -14.60
N THR A 247 -5.65 5.15 -15.71
CA THR A 247 -7.11 4.97 -15.74
C THR A 247 -7.55 4.16 -16.95
#